data_34a730953de990fa86229f73a842ee44
#
_entry.id   34a730953de990fa86229f73a842ee44
#
_cell.length_a   1.000
_cell.length_b   1.000
_cell.length_c   1.000
_cell.angle_alpha   90.00
_cell.angle_beta   90.00
_cell.angle_gamma   90.00
#
_symmetry.space_group_name_H-M   'P 1'
#
loop_
_entity.id
_entity.type
_entity.pdbx_description
1 polymer ?
#
loop_
_entity_poly.entity_id
_entity_poly.type
_entity_poly.pdbx_seq_one_letter_code
_entity_poly.pdbx_strand_id
1 'polypeptide(L)'
;MLELWDYLVQFLVTACGFCAALREYYRARRQPWFLLTCFYATFALGTLYWTLHLLLRQETPQVFYVSDLAWLASFATFENVCYLTQNGAGQFVYLLIRGFGTGAMHIVCGSVYGRVLRPVWGSRPLRAACLFGLLCVAIIYHAIYNLLVSVGGTAQLLAYAIPLLTALCFRLLGQQTAAQKQ
;
A
#
# COMPACT_ATOMS: atom_id res chain seq x y z
N MET A 1 25.04 -3.43 -1.98
CA MET A 1 25.14 -4.81 -1.42
C MET A 1 24.17 -5.05 -0.28
N LEU A 2 24.08 -4.20 0.75
CA LEU A 2 23.10 -4.33 1.86
C LEU A 2 21.65 -4.37 1.38
N GLU A 3 21.26 -3.50 0.46
CA GLU A 3 19.91 -3.45 -0.09
C GLU A 3 19.52 -4.73 -0.85
N LEU A 4 20.45 -5.30 -1.60
CA LEU A 4 20.21 -6.56 -2.30
C LEU A 4 19.92 -7.71 -1.33
N TRP A 5 20.68 -7.81 -0.23
CA TRP A 5 20.44 -8.81 0.80
C TRP A 5 19.10 -8.61 1.50
N ASP A 6 18.71 -7.36 1.76
CA ASP A 6 17.43 -7.04 2.37
C ASP A 6 16.26 -7.51 1.48
N TYR A 7 16.26 -7.14 0.20
CA TYR A 7 15.21 -7.57 -0.73
C TYR A 7 15.22 -9.09 -0.99
N LEU A 8 16.39 -9.71 -1.02
CA LEU A 8 16.49 -11.16 -1.17
C LEU A 8 15.86 -11.89 0.04
N VAL A 9 16.15 -11.43 1.25
CA VAL A 9 15.56 -11.99 2.48
C VAL A 9 14.04 -11.77 2.49
N GLN A 10 13.56 -10.57 2.15
CA GLN A 10 12.13 -10.27 2.04
C GLN A 10 11.45 -11.17 1.00
N PHE A 11 12.08 -11.38 -0.16
CA PHE A 11 11.57 -12.31 -1.18
C PHE A 11 11.47 -13.73 -0.65
N LEU A 12 12.51 -14.26 -0.02
CA LEU A 12 12.51 -15.62 0.52
C LEU A 12 11.43 -15.80 1.58
N VAL A 13 11.28 -14.85 2.52
CA VAL A 13 10.26 -14.90 3.58
C VAL A 13 8.86 -14.87 2.98
N THR A 14 8.61 -13.97 2.02
CA THR A 14 7.30 -13.84 1.40
C THR A 14 6.97 -15.01 0.48
N ALA A 15 7.95 -15.58 -0.22
CA ALA A 15 7.79 -16.80 -1.02
C ALA A 15 7.49 -18.03 -0.13
N CYS A 16 8.14 -18.16 1.01
CA CYS A 16 7.80 -19.18 2.00
C CYS A 16 6.39 -19.01 2.54
N GLY A 17 6.00 -17.77 2.86
CA GLY A 17 4.64 -17.43 3.27
C GLY A 17 3.60 -17.80 2.21
N PHE A 18 3.89 -17.50 0.94
CA PHE A 18 3.06 -17.90 -0.20
C PHE A 18 2.88 -19.42 -0.27
N CYS A 19 3.95 -20.18 -0.21
CA CYS A 19 3.90 -21.65 -0.26
C CYS A 19 3.09 -22.23 0.91
N ALA A 20 3.28 -21.68 2.12
CA ALA A 20 2.55 -22.11 3.31
C ALA A 20 1.05 -21.79 3.19
N ALA A 21 0.69 -20.56 2.81
CA ALA A 21 -0.70 -20.15 2.64
C ALA A 21 -1.38 -20.94 1.51
N LEU A 22 -0.69 -21.18 0.40
CA LEU A 22 -1.20 -21.97 -0.71
C LEU A 22 -1.47 -23.43 -0.30
N ARG A 23 -0.55 -24.03 0.46
CA ARG A 23 -0.73 -25.38 1.02
C ARG A 23 -1.99 -25.45 1.90
N GLU A 24 -2.16 -24.50 2.80
CA GLU A 24 -3.33 -24.45 3.69
C GLU A 24 -4.61 -24.16 2.90
N TYR A 25 -4.57 -23.35 1.85
CA TYR A 25 -5.68 -23.16 0.95
C TYR A 25 -6.10 -24.47 0.27
N TYR A 26 -5.16 -25.24 -0.28
CA TYR A 26 -5.47 -26.53 -0.90
C TYR A 26 -6.03 -27.53 0.09
N ARG A 27 -5.58 -27.49 1.34
CA ARG A 27 -6.01 -28.38 2.40
C ARG A 27 -7.39 -28.02 2.95
N ALA A 28 -7.65 -26.75 3.22
CA ALA A 28 -8.84 -26.29 3.93
C ALA A 28 -9.91 -25.70 3.01
N ARG A 29 -9.56 -25.29 1.76
CA ARG A 29 -10.43 -24.63 0.77
C ARG A 29 -11.19 -23.42 1.34
N ARG A 30 -10.62 -22.69 2.31
CA ARG A 30 -11.25 -21.54 2.95
C ARG A 30 -10.76 -20.24 2.31
N GLN A 31 -11.69 -19.30 2.11
CA GLN A 31 -11.40 -17.98 1.53
C GLN A 31 -10.24 -17.22 2.22
N PRO A 32 -10.10 -17.19 3.56
CA PRO A 32 -8.98 -16.47 4.19
C PRO A 32 -7.61 -16.96 3.71
N TRP A 33 -7.44 -18.27 3.50
CA TRP A 33 -6.17 -18.82 2.97
C TRP A 33 -5.93 -18.45 1.53
N PHE A 34 -6.97 -18.36 0.70
CA PHE A 34 -6.86 -17.87 -0.67
C PHE A 34 -6.37 -16.41 -0.70
N LEU A 35 -6.99 -15.55 0.11
CA LEU A 35 -6.63 -14.15 0.19
C LEU A 35 -5.21 -13.95 0.73
N LEU A 36 -4.83 -14.73 1.75
CA LEU A 36 -3.46 -14.72 2.27
C LEU A 36 -2.44 -15.20 1.22
N THR A 37 -2.82 -16.17 0.40
CA THR A 37 -2.01 -16.62 -0.75
C THR A 37 -1.82 -15.48 -1.75
N CYS A 38 -2.88 -14.76 -2.12
CA CYS A 38 -2.81 -13.61 -3.01
C CYS A 38 -1.93 -12.49 -2.42
N PHE A 39 -2.06 -12.22 -1.13
CA PHE A 39 -1.22 -11.24 -0.42
C PHE A 39 0.28 -11.59 -0.54
N TYR A 40 0.65 -12.80 -0.15
CA TYR A 40 2.05 -13.22 -0.23
C TYR A 40 2.57 -13.32 -1.66
N ALA A 41 1.73 -13.72 -2.62
CA ALA A 41 2.10 -13.77 -4.04
C ALA A 41 2.48 -12.38 -4.58
N THR A 42 1.63 -11.37 -4.33
CA THR A 42 1.88 -9.99 -4.79
C THR A 42 3.10 -9.38 -4.10
N PHE A 43 3.29 -9.67 -2.81
CA PHE A 43 4.45 -9.19 -2.05
C PHE A 43 5.75 -9.84 -2.55
N ALA A 44 5.73 -11.16 -2.76
CA ALA A 44 6.88 -11.89 -3.29
C ALA A 44 7.26 -11.43 -4.70
N LEU A 45 6.27 -11.16 -5.58
CA LEU A 45 6.54 -10.61 -6.91
C LEU A 45 7.16 -9.21 -6.86
N GLY A 46 6.70 -8.35 -5.95
CA GLY A 46 7.29 -7.03 -5.76
C GLY A 46 8.75 -7.10 -5.30
N THR A 47 9.04 -7.91 -4.29
CA THR A 47 10.41 -8.09 -3.77
C THR A 47 11.32 -8.82 -4.76
N LEU A 48 10.79 -9.77 -5.53
CA LEU A 48 11.52 -10.44 -6.62
C LEU A 48 11.93 -9.43 -7.70
N TYR A 49 11.02 -8.55 -8.12
CA TYR A 49 11.30 -7.51 -9.11
C TYR A 49 12.47 -6.62 -8.65
N TRP A 50 12.45 -6.14 -7.39
CA TRP A 50 13.52 -5.34 -6.83
C TRP A 50 14.85 -6.11 -6.77
N THR A 51 14.80 -7.35 -6.31
CA THR A 51 15.99 -8.23 -6.25
C THR A 51 16.61 -8.40 -7.64
N LEU A 52 15.79 -8.71 -8.66
CA LEU A 52 16.26 -8.88 -10.04
C LEU A 52 16.79 -7.57 -10.62
N HIS A 53 16.13 -6.44 -10.34
CA HIS A 53 16.58 -5.14 -10.83
C HIS A 53 17.95 -4.78 -10.25
N LEU A 54 18.15 -4.97 -8.94
CA LEU A 54 19.44 -4.74 -8.28
C LEU A 54 20.53 -5.69 -8.77
N LEU A 55 20.20 -6.96 -9.05
CA LEU A 55 21.15 -7.95 -9.60
C LEU A 55 21.59 -7.61 -11.03
N LEU A 56 20.63 -7.20 -11.88
CA LEU A 56 20.88 -7.01 -13.31
C LEU A 56 21.41 -5.62 -13.63
N ARG A 57 20.91 -4.59 -12.94
CA ARG A 57 21.22 -3.19 -13.23
C ARG A 57 22.14 -2.53 -12.23
N GLN A 58 22.30 -3.10 -11.04
CA GLN A 58 23.09 -2.57 -9.91
C GLN A 58 22.67 -1.16 -9.46
N GLU A 59 21.49 -0.73 -9.87
CA GLU A 59 20.90 0.57 -9.54
C GLU A 59 19.56 0.36 -8.88
N THR A 60 19.20 1.27 -7.93
CA THR A 60 17.86 1.30 -7.39
C THR A 60 16.89 1.84 -8.44
N PRO A 61 15.72 1.21 -8.61
CA PRO A 61 14.70 1.73 -9.49
C PRO A 61 14.34 3.18 -9.11
N GLN A 62 14.30 4.10 -10.07
CA GLN A 62 14.10 5.53 -9.82
C GLN A 62 12.65 6.02 -10.03
N VAL A 63 11.76 5.17 -10.50
CA VAL A 63 10.39 5.54 -10.87
C VAL A 63 9.39 4.71 -10.06
N PHE A 64 8.17 5.20 -9.88
CA PHE A 64 7.07 4.49 -9.24
C PHE A 64 6.73 3.20 -10.00
N TYR A 65 6.96 2.04 -9.42
CA TYR A 65 6.93 0.78 -10.13
C TYR A 65 5.78 -0.14 -9.76
N VAL A 66 5.59 -1.13 -10.63
CA VAL A 66 4.66 -2.24 -10.45
C VAL A 66 4.84 -2.93 -9.08
N SER A 67 6.08 -2.98 -8.56
CA SER A 67 6.37 -3.50 -7.22
C SER A 67 5.70 -2.70 -6.10
N ASP A 68 5.71 -1.36 -6.19
CA ASP A 68 5.09 -0.50 -5.17
C ASP A 68 3.57 -0.64 -5.21
N LEU A 69 3.00 -0.72 -6.42
CA LEU A 69 1.59 -1.03 -6.61
C LEU A 69 1.24 -2.43 -6.06
N ALA A 70 2.10 -3.43 -6.28
CA ALA A 70 1.91 -4.78 -5.76
C ALA A 70 1.94 -4.80 -4.24
N TRP A 71 2.84 -4.05 -3.60
CA TRP A 71 2.89 -3.94 -2.13
C TRP A 71 1.67 -3.24 -1.56
N LEU A 72 1.25 -2.12 -2.16
CA LEU A 72 0.05 -1.38 -1.75
C LEU A 72 -1.21 -2.23 -1.92
N ALA A 73 -1.33 -2.95 -3.04
CA ALA A 73 -2.44 -3.86 -3.29
C ALA A 73 -2.45 -5.04 -2.30
N SER A 74 -1.26 -5.57 -1.96
CA SER A 74 -1.12 -6.65 -0.97
C SER A 74 -1.57 -6.20 0.41
N PHE A 75 -1.14 -5.02 0.85
CA PHE A 75 -1.52 -4.45 2.14
C PHE A 75 -3.02 -4.18 2.21
N ALA A 76 -3.61 -3.56 1.17
CA ALA A 76 -5.04 -3.33 1.07
C ALA A 76 -5.83 -4.65 1.09
N THR A 77 -5.33 -5.69 0.41
CA THR A 77 -5.94 -7.01 0.42
C THR A 77 -5.90 -7.62 1.82
N PHE A 78 -4.76 -7.59 2.49
CA PHE A 78 -4.60 -8.09 3.86
C PHE A 78 -5.55 -7.40 4.84
N GLU A 79 -5.63 -6.07 4.80
CA GLU A 79 -6.53 -5.30 5.64
C GLU A 79 -7.99 -5.68 5.40
N ASN A 80 -8.40 -5.82 4.14
CA ASN A 80 -9.75 -6.26 3.78
C ASN A 80 -10.06 -7.68 4.29
N VAL A 81 -9.08 -8.59 4.27
CA VAL A 81 -9.22 -9.93 4.84
C VAL A 81 -9.45 -9.87 6.35
N CYS A 82 -8.67 -9.08 7.07
CA CYS A 82 -8.84 -8.91 8.52
C CYS A 82 -10.25 -8.40 8.86
N TYR A 83 -10.75 -7.44 8.11
CA TYR A 83 -12.11 -6.92 8.30
C TYR A 83 -13.20 -7.94 7.99
N LEU A 84 -13.03 -8.72 6.94
CA LEU A 84 -13.98 -9.77 6.56
C LEU A 84 -14.08 -10.86 7.61
N THR A 85 -12.95 -11.25 8.19
CA THR A 85 -12.91 -12.27 9.22
C THR A 85 -13.54 -11.78 10.53
N GLN A 86 -13.47 -10.47 10.82
CA GLN A 86 -14.00 -9.87 12.04
C GLN A 86 -15.49 -9.52 11.95
N ASN A 87 -15.97 -9.04 10.80
CA ASN A 87 -17.31 -8.45 10.68
C ASN A 87 -18.29 -9.28 9.83
N GLY A 88 -17.86 -10.40 9.30
CA GLY A 88 -18.68 -11.27 8.45
C GLY A 88 -18.84 -10.75 7.01
N ALA A 89 -18.75 -11.63 6.04
CA ALA A 89 -18.72 -11.33 4.60
C ALA A 89 -20.13 -11.25 3.97
N GLY A 90 -21.12 -10.70 4.67
CA GLY A 90 -22.52 -10.78 4.25
C GLY A 90 -22.90 -10.02 2.97
N GLN A 91 -22.08 -9.09 2.47
CA GLN A 91 -22.45 -8.29 1.29
C GLN A 91 -21.25 -8.07 0.36
N PHE A 92 -21.31 -8.66 -0.82
CA PHE A 92 -20.31 -8.50 -1.88
C PHE A 92 -20.09 -7.03 -2.28
N VAL A 93 -21.15 -6.23 -2.34
CA VAL A 93 -21.07 -4.78 -2.64
C VAL A 93 -20.26 -4.03 -1.59
N TYR A 94 -20.44 -4.35 -0.32
CA TYR A 94 -19.67 -3.75 0.77
C TYR A 94 -18.17 -4.07 0.65
N LEU A 95 -17.85 -5.31 0.27
CA LEU A 95 -16.49 -5.76 -0.02
C LEU A 95 -15.84 -4.96 -1.15
N LEU A 96 -16.54 -4.77 -2.25
CA LEU A 96 -16.04 -4.02 -3.41
C LEU A 96 -15.80 -2.55 -3.05
N ILE A 97 -16.78 -1.90 -2.43
CA ILE A 97 -16.70 -0.48 -2.07
C ILE A 97 -15.58 -0.26 -1.05
N ARG A 98 -15.48 -1.12 -0.04
CA ARG A 98 -14.42 -1.04 0.96
C ARG A 98 -13.05 -1.35 0.35
N GLY A 99 -12.93 -2.40 -0.45
CA GLY A 99 -11.69 -2.76 -1.12
C GLY A 99 -11.17 -1.64 -2.03
N PHE A 100 -12.08 -1.00 -2.76
CA PHE A 100 -11.74 0.15 -3.61
C PHE A 100 -11.36 1.38 -2.80
N GLY A 101 -12.14 1.73 -1.77
CA GLY A 101 -11.89 2.89 -0.91
C GLY A 101 -10.60 2.77 -0.12
N THR A 102 -10.37 1.64 0.54
CA THR A 102 -9.16 1.38 1.31
C THR A 102 -7.93 1.27 0.39
N GLY A 103 -8.06 0.59 -0.75
CA GLY A 103 -7.00 0.51 -1.76
C GLY A 103 -6.62 1.89 -2.30
N ALA A 104 -7.60 2.73 -2.64
CA ALA A 104 -7.37 4.10 -3.08
C ALA A 104 -6.66 4.94 -2.02
N MET A 105 -7.03 4.80 -0.74
CA MET A 105 -6.38 5.48 0.37
C MET A 105 -4.90 5.12 0.46
N HIS A 106 -4.54 3.85 0.37
CA HIS A 106 -3.14 3.41 0.41
C HIS A 106 -2.34 3.92 -0.80
N ILE A 107 -2.92 3.88 -2.00
CA ILE A 107 -2.27 4.41 -3.22
C ILE A 107 -2.01 5.91 -3.09
N VAL A 108 -2.99 6.68 -2.59
CA VAL A 108 -2.84 8.12 -2.37
C VAL A 108 -1.77 8.41 -1.34
N CYS A 109 -1.80 7.73 -0.19
CA CYS A 109 -0.76 7.86 0.83
C CYS A 109 0.63 7.57 0.26
N GLY A 110 0.83 6.44 -0.42
CA GLY A 110 2.11 6.08 -1.03
C GLY A 110 2.60 7.12 -2.05
N SER A 111 1.70 7.64 -2.88
CA SER A 111 2.02 8.68 -3.87
C SER A 111 2.46 10.00 -3.23
N VAL A 112 1.80 10.39 -2.13
CA VAL A 112 2.16 11.58 -1.32
C VAL A 112 3.54 11.39 -0.69
N TYR A 113 3.79 10.23 -0.08
CA TYR A 113 5.08 9.88 0.51
C TYR A 113 6.23 10.01 -0.49
N GLY A 114 6.10 9.39 -1.66
CA GLY A 114 7.13 9.43 -2.69
C GLY A 114 7.46 10.85 -3.16
N ARG A 115 6.44 11.71 -3.33
CA ARG A 115 6.64 13.11 -3.76
C ARG A 115 7.29 13.98 -2.69
N VAL A 116 6.89 13.84 -1.43
CA VAL A 116 7.38 14.66 -0.32
C VAL A 116 8.77 14.24 0.12
N LEU A 117 9.10 12.94 0.06
CA LEU A 117 10.43 12.43 0.44
C LEU A 117 11.51 12.71 -0.60
N ARG A 118 11.15 12.76 -1.88
CA ARG A 118 12.13 12.93 -2.97
C ARG A 118 13.09 14.11 -2.78
N PRO A 119 12.63 15.35 -2.50
CA PRO A 119 13.53 16.51 -2.35
C PRO A 119 14.42 16.45 -1.13
N VAL A 120 14.03 15.73 -0.07
CA VAL A 120 14.79 15.66 1.19
C VAL A 120 15.63 14.38 1.30
N TRP A 121 15.63 13.52 0.30
CA TRP A 121 16.27 12.20 0.34
C TRP A 121 17.78 12.27 0.59
N GLY A 122 18.46 13.29 0.07
CA GLY A 122 19.91 13.49 0.23
C GLY A 122 20.35 13.90 1.65
N SER A 123 19.44 14.45 2.45
CA SER A 123 19.76 14.93 3.82
C SER A 123 19.22 13.97 4.87
N ARG A 124 20.12 13.30 5.61
CA ARG A 124 19.75 12.33 6.66
C ARG A 124 18.80 12.91 7.71
N PRO A 125 19.06 14.10 8.33
CA PRO A 125 18.17 14.63 9.36
C PRO A 125 16.83 15.06 8.81
N LEU A 126 16.78 15.70 7.63
CA LEU A 126 15.54 16.10 6.98
C LEU A 126 14.71 14.91 6.55
N ARG A 127 15.36 13.87 6.04
CA ARG A 127 14.68 12.60 5.68
C ARG A 127 14.05 11.95 6.91
N ALA A 128 14.78 11.85 8.03
CA ALA A 128 14.25 11.27 9.26
C ALA A 128 13.05 12.06 9.81
N ALA A 129 13.16 13.39 9.88
CA ALA A 129 12.07 14.25 10.32
C ALA A 129 10.85 14.17 9.38
N CYS A 130 11.08 14.15 8.06
CA CYS A 130 10.03 14.01 7.05
C CYS A 130 9.34 12.66 7.13
N LEU A 131 10.09 11.56 7.27
CA LEU A 131 9.53 10.21 7.45
C LEU A 131 8.65 10.14 8.70
N PHE A 132 9.12 10.68 9.82
CA PHE A 132 8.34 10.70 11.05
C PHE A 132 7.06 11.54 10.90
N GLY A 133 7.16 12.75 10.33
CA GLY A 133 6.00 13.60 10.10
C GLY A 133 4.98 12.96 9.15
N LEU A 134 5.43 12.37 8.05
CA LEU A 134 4.56 11.65 7.12
C LEU A 134 3.89 10.43 7.76
N LEU A 135 4.64 9.69 8.59
CA LEU A 135 4.07 8.55 9.33
C LEU A 135 2.94 9.01 10.25
N CYS A 136 3.15 10.08 11.01
CA CYS A 136 2.11 10.67 11.88
C CYS A 136 0.87 11.08 11.06
N VAL A 137 1.07 11.78 9.94
CA VAL A 137 -0.02 12.18 9.04
C VAL A 137 -0.78 10.96 8.51
N ALA A 138 -0.07 9.93 8.08
CA ALA A 138 -0.71 8.72 7.57
C ALA A 138 -1.51 7.99 8.64
N ILE A 139 -0.99 7.88 9.87
CA ILE A 139 -1.71 7.26 11.00
C ILE A 139 -3.01 8.01 11.28
N ILE A 140 -2.94 9.35 11.37
CA ILE A 140 -4.12 10.18 11.64
C ILE A 140 -5.13 10.09 10.49
N TYR A 141 -4.67 10.19 9.24
CA TYR A 141 -5.50 10.07 8.05
C TYR A 141 -6.23 8.72 8.00
N HIS A 142 -5.49 7.64 8.26
CA HIS A 142 -6.03 6.29 8.31
C HIS A 142 -7.04 6.12 9.47
N ALA A 143 -6.73 6.66 10.64
CA ALA A 143 -7.63 6.62 11.79
C ALA A 143 -8.95 7.36 11.52
N ILE A 144 -8.90 8.56 10.91
CA ILE A 144 -10.09 9.32 10.51
C ILE A 144 -10.91 8.51 9.49
N TYR A 145 -10.26 7.96 8.47
CA TYR A 145 -10.92 7.13 7.46
C TYR A 145 -11.67 5.95 8.11
N ASN A 146 -10.99 5.18 8.96
CA ASN A 146 -11.59 4.03 9.63
C ASN A 146 -12.72 4.42 10.59
N LEU A 147 -12.56 5.53 11.30
CA LEU A 147 -13.60 6.06 12.18
C LEU A 147 -14.87 6.40 11.38
N LEU A 148 -14.75 7.12 10.27
CA LEU A 148 -15.88 7.48 9.42
C LEU A 148 -16.55 6.24 8.81
N VAL A 149 -15.75 5.26 8.38
CA VAL A 149 -16.28 3.98 7.87
C VAL A 149 -17.04 3.22 8.96
N SER A 150 -16.56 3.23 10.21
CA SER A 150 -17.20 2.52 11.32
C SER A 150 -18.53 3.15 11.78
N VAL A 151 -18.68 4.47 11.63
CA VAL A 151 -19.92 5.17 11.95
C VAL A 151 -21.04 4.79 10.98
N GLY A 152 -20.72 4.49 9.72
CA GLY A 152 -21.71 4.12 8.71
C GLY A 152 -22.47 5.30 8.12
N GLY A 153 -23.47 5.01 7.28
CA GLY A 153 -24.36 6.03 6.69
C GLY A 153 -23.61 7.07 5.84
N THR A 154 -23.99 8.34 6.01
CA THR A 154 -23.37 9.47 5.28
C THR A 154 -21.89 9.65 5.59
N ALA A 155 -21.45 9.35 6.82
CA ALA A 155 -20.06 9.43 7.23
C ALA A 155 -19.20 8.41 6.44
N GLN A 156 -19.70 7.23 6.19
CA GLN A 156 -19.04 6.21 5.37
C GLN A 156 -18.88 6.66 3.91
N LEU A 157 -19.89 7.32 3.34
CA LEU A 157 -19.79 7.87 1.99
C LEU A 157 -18.73 8.98 1.91
N LEU A 158 -18.65 9.83 2.94
CA LEU A 158 -17.60 10.83 3.06
C LEU A 158 -16.21 10.19 3.14
N ALA A 159 -16.06 9.10 3.92
CA ALA A 159 -14.81 8.37 4.02
C ALA A 159 -14.31 7.91 2.63
N TYR A 160 -15.18 7.36 1.80
CA TYR A 160 -14.81 6.92 0.45
C TYR A 160 -14.46 8.07 -0.50
N ALA A 161 -15.02 9.27 -0.27
CA ALA A 161 -14.66 10.46 -1.05
C ALA A 161 -13.30 11.06 -0.66
N ILE A 162 -12.84 10.89 0.58
CA ILE A 162 -11.60 11.48 1.11
C ILE A 162 -10.38 11.15 0.25
N PRO A 163 -10.08 9.87 -0.12
CA PRO A 163 -8.92 9.55 -0.95
C PRO A 163 -8.96 10.22 -2.32
N LEU A 164 -10.14 10.28 -2.95
CA LEU A 164 -10.33 10.92 -4.25
C LEU A 164 -10.09 12.43 -4.17
N LEU A 165 -10.64 13.08 -3.14
CA LEU A 165 -10.43 14.51 -2.90
C LEU A 165 -8.96 14.81 -2.62
N THR A 166 -8.30 13.98 -1.82
CA THR A 166 -6.87 14.12 -1.52
C THR A 166 -6.02 14.00 -2.80
N ALA A 167 -6.31 13.00 -3.65
CA ALA A 167 -5.63 12.82 -4.92
C ALA A 167 -5.83 14.03 -5.86
N LEU A 168 -7.05 14.56 -5.93
CA LEU A 168 -7.37 15.74 -6.72
C LEU A 168 -6.62 16.97 -6.21
N CYS A 169 -6.64 17.24 -4.90
CA CYS A 169 -5.89 18.34 -4.29
C CYS A 169 -4.40 18.26 -4.62
N PHE A 170 -3.80 17.08 -4.47
CA PHE A 170 -2.39 16.87 -4.80
C PHE A 170 -2.07 17.10 -6.27
N ARG A 171 -2.97 16.71 -7.17
CA ARG A 171 -2.81 16.98 -8.61
C ARG A 171 -2.85 18.47 -8.91
N LEU A 172 -3.82 19.19 -8.35
CA LEU A 172 -3.98 20.64 -8.56
C LEU A 172 -2.78 21.43 -8.01
N LEU A 173 -2.32 21.10 -6.79
CA LEU A 173 -1.12 21.73 -6.21
C LEU A 173 0.14 21.45 -7.04
N GLY A 174 0.28 20.23 -7.58
CA GLY A 174 1.40 19.88 -8.45
C GLY A 174 1.39 20.65 -9.78
N GLN A 175 0.23 20.98 -10.32
CA GLN A 175 0.11 21.79 -11.53
C GLN A 175 0.47 23.27 -11.28
N GLN A 176 0.07 23.84 -10.13
CA GLN A 176 0.41 25.22 -9.77
C GLN A 176 1.92 25.41 -9.60
N THR A 177 2.59 24.47 -8.94
CA THR A 177 4.05 24.52 -8.77
C THR A 177 4.82 24.34 -10.08
N ALA A 178 4.28 23.64 -11.05
CA ALA A 178 4.88 23.53 -12.39
C ALA A 178 4.71 24.82 -13.21
N ALA A 179 3.56 25.48 -13.12
CA ALA A 179 3.28 26.74 -13.81
C ALA A 179 4.10 27.94 -13.26
N GLN A 180 4.48 27.92 -11.99
CA GLN A 180 5.32 28.97 -11.37
C GLN A 180 6.81 28.84 -11.73
N LYS A 181 7.24 27.74 -12.32
CA LYS A 181 8.64 27.49 -12.72
C LYS A 181 8.93 27.78 -14.21
N GLN A 182 7.90 28.15 -14.96
CA GLN A 182 8.00 28.65 -16.34
C GLN A 182 8.01 30.17 -16.39
#